data_228d75d31f4512407b0c6ee153cbd943
#
_entry.id   228d75d31f4512407b0c6ee153cbd943
#
_cell.length_a   1.000
_cell.length_b   1.000
_cell.length_c   1.000
_cell.angle_alpha   90.00
_cell.angle_beta   90.00
_cell.angle_gamma   90.00
#
_symmetry.space_group_name_H-M   'P 1'
#
loop_
_entity.id
_entity.type
_entity.pdbx_description
1 polymer ?
#
loop_
_entity_poly.entity_id
_entity_poly.type
_entity_poly.pdbx_seq_one_letter_code
_entity_poly.pdbx_strand_id
1 'polypeptide(L)'
;MNGQIFPLPRATDLENGGLPRDAVLPIGQMLIDSGRLTAANSQRILEHQKKTGLPFGEAGVSLRLLGEDDVRHALSMQFGHAWLPPAQASVELDAACRPDSAAVEQLRGLRSQLMLRWFDNDARQGALAIVSPGMGEGRTYIAANLAVLFSQLGKRTLLIDADLRRPRQHRIFGLAGRVGLSGMLAGRIGSEAISAIKSLPGLSVLPAGALPPNPQELLAKDSFTKLLSFWRSSYEVILLDTPAANTCADAGTVAARAGAALMLACRDRSSMSHIAQLADDLRQFGVTVVGSVFNGAPKS
;
A
#
# COMPACT_ATOMS: atom_id res chain seq x y z
N MET A 1 6.88 17.65 30.16
CA MET A 1 7.11 18.59 29.07
C MET A 1 5.88 18.59 28.20
N ASN A 2 5.33 19.77 27.96
CA ASN A 2 3.95 20.06 27.62
C ASN A 2 3.36 19.36 26.40
N GLY A 3 2.41 18.45 26.65
CA GLY A 3 1.47 18.01 25.63
C GLY A 3 0.41 19.08 25.41
N GLN A 4 0.43 19.73 24.26
CA GLN A 4 -0.67 20.56 23.83
C GLN A 4 -1.83 19.66 23.42
N ILE A 5 -2.82 19.54 24.32
CA ILE A 5 -4.13 18.96 24.01
C ILE A 5 -4.91 20.07 23.29
N PHE A 6 -5.20 19.88 22.01
CA PHE A 6 -6.13 20.74 21.30
C PHE A 6 -7.53 20.51 21.89
N PRO A 7 -8.22 21.57 22.37
CA PRO A 7 -9.57 21.41 22.90
C PRO A 7 -10.55 21.03 21.78
N LEU A 8 -11.41 20.06 22.08
CA LEU A 8 -12.55 19.73 21.20
C LEU A 8 -13.46 20.96 21.07
N PRO A 9 -13.99 21.26 19.86
CA PRO A 9 -14.89 22.38 19.66
C PRO A 9 -16.16 22.19 20.51
N ARG A 10 -16.64 23.28 21.13
CA ARG A 10 -17.88 23.27 21.92
C ARG A 10 -19.09 23.15 21.00
N ALA A 11 -20.16 22.57 21.49
CA ALA A 11 -21.42 22.35 20.74
C ALA A 11 -21.98 23.65 20.11
N THR A 12 -21.69 24.81 20.67
CA THR A 12 -22.06 26.14 20.14
C THR A 12 -21.30 26.54 18.88
N ASP A 13 -20.17 25.92 18.58
CA ASP A 13 -19.34 26.23 17.41
C ASP A 13 -19.86 25.50 16.15
N LEU A 14 -20.80 24.57 16.31
CA LEU A 14 -21.39 23.79 15.21
C LEU A 14 -22.59 24.47 14.56
N GLU A 15 -23.17 25.52 15.17
CA GLU A 15 -24.35 26.19 14.64
C GLU A 15 -24.07 27.36 13.66
N ASN A 16 -22.81 27.85 13.57
CA ASN A 16 -22.48 29.02 12.73
C ASN A 16 -21.21 28.87 11.87
N GLY A 17 -20.66 27.74 11.68
CA GLY A 17 -19.42 27.60 10.91
C GLY A 17 -19.31 26.24 10.26
N GLY A 18 -19.51 26.23 8.95
CA GLY A 18 -18.87 25.17 8.18
C GLY A 18 -17.41 25.08 8.61
N LEU A 19 -16.84 23.84 8.61
CA LEU A 19 -15.39 23.59 8.77
C LEU A 19 -14.61 24.73 8.11
N PRO A 20 -13.52 25.22 8.70
CA PRO A 20 -12.75 26.32 8.12
C PRO A 20 -12.45 25.96 6.66
N ARG A 21 -12.94 26.78 5.75
CA ARG A 21 -12.72 26.66 4.30
C ARG A 21 -11.27 27.02 3.93
N ASP A 22 -10.40 27.06 4.91
CA ASP A 22 -9.00 27.41 4.75
C ASP A 22 -8.24 26.24 4.17
N ALA A 23 -7.88 26.44 2.91
CA ALA A 23 -6.83 25.77 2.16
C ALA A 23 -7.17 24.55 1.28
N VAL A 24 -8.42 24.28 0.91
CA VAL A 24 -8.63 23.42 -0.26
C VAL A 24 -8.57 24.31 -1.50
N LEU A 25 -7.41 24.36 -2.17
CA LEU A 25 -7.26 25.06 -3.44
C LEU A 25 -8.28 24.54 -4.46
N PRO A 26 -8.95 25.40 -5.23
CA PRO A 26 -9.84 24.95 -6.30
C PRO A 26 -9.08 24.07 -7.31
N ILE A 27 -9.73 23.02 -7.83
CA ILE A 27 -9.14 22.10 -8.81
C ILE A 27 -8.45 22.84 -9.96
N GLY A 28 -9.07 23.93 -10.45
CA GLY A 28 -8.51 24.75 -11.51
C GLY A 28 -7.15 25.37 -11.14
N GLN A 29 -7.00 25.86 -9.90
CA GLN A 29 -5.74 26.42 -9.44
C GLN A 29 -4.65 25.36 -9.29
N MET A 30 -4.98 24.18 -8.75
CA MET A 30 -4.04 23.06 -8.64
C MET A 30 -3.51 22.61 -10.00
N LEU A 31 -4.37 22.59 -11.02
CA LEU A 31 -3.98 22.25 -12.39
C LEU A 31 -3.10 23.32 -13.04
N ILE A 32 -3.31 24.59 -12.70
CA ILE A 32 -2.45 25.68 -13.17
C ILE A 32 -1.08 25.59 -12.49
N ASP A 33 -1.03 25.42 -11.18
CA ASP A 33 0.20 25.35 -10.40
C ASP A 33 1.07 24.14 -10.79
N SER A 34 0.41 23.03 -11.20
CA SER A 34 1.09 21.83 -11.73
C SER A 34 1.47 21.93 -13.21
N GLY A 35 1.18 23.06 -13.88
CA GLY A 35 1.48 23.28 -15.31
C GLY A 35 0.64 22.48 -16.29
N ARG A 36 -0.44 21.83 -15.81
CA ARG A 36 -1.34 21.00 -16.63
C ARG A 36 -2.46 21.79 -17.27
N LEU A 37 -2.73 23.00 -16.81
CA LEU A 37 -3.75 23.91 -17.33
C LEU A 37 -3.20 25.33 -17.37
N THR A 38 -3.55 26.08 -18.41
CA THR A 38 -3.26 27.51 -18.47
C THR A 38 -4.39 28.31 -17.83
N ALA A 39 -4.09 29.51 -17.32
CA ALA A 39 -5.12 30.42 -16.76
C ALA A 39 -6.22 30.74 -17.78
N ALA A 40 -5.87 30.96 -19.06
CA ALA A 40 -6.82 31.20 -20.14
C ALA A 40 -7.78 30.02 -20.36
N ASN A 41 -7.26 28.79 -20.35
CA ASN A 41 -8.08 27.59 -20.48
C ASN A 41 -8.96 27.35 -19.25
N SER A 42 -8.47 27.66 -18.04
CA SER A 42 -9.26 27.60 -16.82
C SER A 42 -10.48 28.53 -16.91
N GLN A 43 -10.31 29.75 -17.42
CA GLN A 43 -11.40 30.70 -17.62
C GLN A 43 -12.46 30.15 -18.60
N ARG A 44 -12.02 29.56 -19.72
CA ARG A 44 -12.92 28.93 -20.70
C ARG A 44 -13.73 27.77 -20.09
N ILE A 45 -13.11 26.96 -19.22
CA ILE A 45 -13.80 25.88 -18.51
C ILE A 45 -14.85 26.43 -17.57
N LEU A 46 -14.54 27.50 -16.80
CA LEU A 46 -15.49 28.16 -15.90
C LEU A 46 -16.70 28.74 -16.65
N GLU A 47 -16.48 29.35 -17.83
CA GLU A 47 -17.56 29.84 -18.67
C GLU A 47 -18.45 28.71 -19.20
N HIS A 48 -17.84 27.59 -19.60
CA HIS A 48 -18.57 26.43 -20.05
C HIS A 48 -19.35 25.76 -18.90
N GLN A 49 -18.77 25.67 -17.72
CA GLN A 49 -19.42 25.19 -16.50
C GLN A 49 -20.68 26.01 -16.18
N LYS A 50 -20.60 27.36 -16.25
CA LYS A 50 -21.76 28.24 -16.03
C LYS A 50 -22.90 28.00 -17.04
N LYS A 51 -22.57 27.65 -18.28
CA LYS A 51 -23.57 27.41 -19.34
C LYS A 51 -24.20 26.02 -19.27
N THR A 52 -23.45 25.02 -18.86
CA THR A 52 -23.86 23.60 -18.91
C THR A 52 -24.25 23.02 -17.56
N GLY A 53 -23.82 23.64 -16.45
CA GLY A 53 -24.00 23.10 -15.09
C GLY A 53 -23.09 21.90 -14.76
N LEU A 54 -22.19 21.51 -15.67
CA LEU A 54 -21.26 20.40 -15.44
C LEU A 54 -20.22 20.75 -14.37
N PRO A 55 -19.72 19.77 -13.60
CA PRO A 55 -18.55 19.96 -12.74
C PRO A 55 -17.33 20.44 -13.55
N PHE A 56 -16.42 21.21 -12.92
CA PHE A 56 -15.24 21.81 -13.58
C PHE A 56 -14.42 20.77 -14.39
N GLY A 57 -14.16 19.61 -13.78
CA GLY A 57 -13.41 18.52 -14.44
C GLY A 57 -14.11 18.01 -15.70
N GLU A 58 -15.40 17.71 -15.61
CA GLU A 58 -16.20 17.23 -16.74
C GLU A 58 -16.32 18.30 -17.84
N ALA A 59 -16.50 19.56 -17.47
CA ALA A 59 -16.51 20.69 -18.39
C ALA A 59 -15.16 20.81 -19.12
N GLY A 60 -14.04 20.60 -18.43
CA GLY A 60 -12.70 20.61 -19.02
C GLY A 60 -12.46 19.46 -20.00
N VAL A 61 -12.94 18.26 -19.67
CA VAL A 61 -12.85 17.08 -20.54
C VAL A 61 -13.73 17.26 -21.78
N SER A 62 -14.96 17.77 -21.63
CA SER A 62 -15.88 18.02 -22.77
C SER A 62 -15.32 19.04 -23.76
N LEU A 63 -14.58 20.04 -23.28
CA LEU A 63 -13.84 21.00 -24.09
C LEU A 63 -12.52 20.48 -24.66
N ARG A 64 -12.11 19.26 -24.30
CA ARG A 64 -10.79 18.67 -24.62
C ARG A 64 -9.60 19.52 -24.15
N LEU A 65 -9.81 20.30 -23.09
CA LEU A 65 -8.78 21.13 -22.44
C LEU A 65 -8.09 20.41 -21.30
N LEU A 66 -8.72 19.34 -20.77
CA LEU A 66 -8.22 18.42 -19.76
C LEU A 66 -8.42 16.99 -20.24
N GLY A 67 -7.47 16.11 -19.89
CA GLY A 67 -7.68 14.67 -19.94
C GLY A 67 -8.35 14.16 -18.66
N GLU A 68 -8.95 12.98 -18.67
CA GLU A 68 -9.47 12.34 -17.47
C GLU A 68 -8.39 12.17 -16.38
N ASP A 69 -7.15 11.87 -16.81
CA ASP A 69 -6.01 11.73 -15.91
C ASP A 69 -5.62 13.04 -15.21
N ASP A 70 -5.80 14.20 -15.87
CA ASP A 70 -5.55 15.51 -15.26
C ASP A 70 -6.58 15.79 -14.15
N VAL A 71 -7.84 15.45 -14.42
CA VAL A 71 -8.94 15.61 -13.45
C VAL A 71 -8.70 14.69 -12.24
N ARG A 72 -8.35 13.42 -12.47
CA ARG A 72 -8.03 12.46 -11.40
C ARG A 72 -6.83 12.92 -10.56
N HIS A 73 -5.80 13.44 -11.21
CA HIS A 73 -4.63 13.98 -10.52
C HIS A 73 -5.01 15.15 -9.60
N ALA A 74 -5.79 16.10 -10.09
CA ALA A 74 -6.23 17.24 -9.31
C ALA A 74 -7.11 16.83 -8.13
N LEU A 75 -8.04 15.90 -8.34
CA LEU A 75 -8.87 15.32 -7.27
C LEU A 75 -8.00 14.59 -6.23
N SER A 76 -7.00 13.82 -6.67
CA SER A 76 -6.09 13.14 -5.76
C SER A 76 -5.33 14.10 -4.86
N MET A 77 -4.87 15.22 -5.40
CA MET A 77 -4.22 16.28 -4.63
C MET A 77 -5.20 16.95 -3.65
N GLN A 78 -6.42 17.27 -4.11
CA GLN A 78 -7.44 17.93 -3.31
C GLN A 78 -7.87 17.12 -2.09
N PHE A 79 -7.98 15.79 -2.25
CA PHE A 79 -8.39 14.87 -1.19
C PHE A 79 -7.22 14.18 -0.49
N GLY A 80 -5.97 14.60 -0.76
CA GLY A 80 -4.77 13.97 -0.20
C GLY A 80 -4.62 12.50 -0.58
N HIS A 81 -5.28 12.06 -1.67
CA HIS A 81 -5.30 10.67 -2.12
C HIS A 81 -4.26 10.49 -3.23
N ALA A 82 -3.12 9.89 -2.89
CA ALA A 82 -2.03 9.69 -3.85
C ALA A 82 -2.48 8.81 -5.02
N TRP A 83 -2.37 9.35 -6.24
CA TRP A 83 -2.71 8.70 -7.51
C TRP A 83 -1.48 8.73 -8.44
N LEU A 84 -1.29 7.66 -9.21
CA LEU A 84 -0.23 7.55 -10.21
C LEU A 84 -0.85 7.37 -11.60
N PRO A 85 -0.40 8.15 -12.60
CA PRO A 85 -0.77 7.88 -13.98
C PRO A 85 -0.34 6.46 -14.38
N PRO A 86 -1.15 5.71 -15.14
CA PRO A 86 -0.79 4.36 -15.59
C PRO A 86 0.55 4.28 -16.33
N ALA A 87 0.96 5.37 -16.99
CA ALA A 87 2.26 5.45 -17.65
C ALA A 87 3.47 5.51 -16.69
N GLN A 88 3.25 5.84 -15.41
CA GLN A 88 4.31 6.00 -14.39
C GLN A 88 4.31 4.89 -13.35
N ALA A 89 3.34 4.00 -13.37
CA ALA A 89 3.22 2.91 -12.41
C ALA A 89 3.13 1.56 -13.13
N SER A 90 3.51 0.51 -12.43
CA SER A 90 3.22 -0.85 -12.88
C SER A 90 1.71 -1.05 -12.99
N VAL A 91 1.28 -1.76 -14.03
CA VAL A 91 -0.12 -2.19 -14.21
C VAL A 91 -0.65 -3.03 -13.03
N GLU A 92 0.23 -3.48 -12.14
CA GLU A 92 -0.10 -4.25 -10.95
C GLU A 92 -0.46 -3.36 -9.74
N LEU A 93 -0.26 -2.03 -9.81
CA LEU A 93 -0.61 -1.08 -8.75
C LEU A 93 -2.01 -0.48 -8.95
N ASP A 94 -3.03 -1.34 -8.96
CA ASP A 94 -4.42 -0.91 -9.16
C ASP A 94 -4.87 0.14 -8.15
N ALA A 95 -4.48 0.00 -6.89
CA ALA A 95 -4.81 0.96 -5.84
C ALA A 95 -4.30 2.38 -6.13
N ALA A 96 -3.20 2.51 -6.89
CA ALA A 96 -2.65 3.80 -7.29
C ALA A 96 -3.17 4.28 -8.65
N CYS A 97 -3.43 3.36 -9.61
CA CYS A 97 -3.71 3.69 -11.01
C CYS A 97 -5.21 3.61 -11.36
N ARG A 98 -5.96 2.74 -10.70
CA ARG A 98 -7.38 2.46 -10.95
C ARG A 98 -8.18 2.45 -9.65
N PRO A 99 -8.18 3.56 -8.88
CA PRO A 99 -8.75 3.60 -7.54
C PRO A 99 -10.25 3.26 -7.49
N ASP A 100 -10.98 3.46 -8.59
CA ASP A 100 -12.43 3.24 -8.67
C ASP A 100 -12.80 1.82 -9.11
N SER A 101 -11.83 0.93 -9.29
CA SER A 101 -12.11 -0.45 -9.69
C SER A 101 -12.73 -1.27 -8.56
N ALA A 102 -13.62 -2.20 -8.90
CA ALA A 102 -14.25 -3.10 -7.93
C ALA A 102 -13.20 -3.91 -7.12
N ALA A 103 -12.07 -4.26 -7.75
CA ALA A 103 -10.99 -4.96 -7.08
C ALA A 103 -10.34 -4.08 -5.97
N VAL A 104 -10.13 -2.80 -6.25
CA VAL A 104 -9.58 -1.86 -5.26
C VAL A 104 -10.56 -1.62 -4.13
N GLU A 105 -11.86 -1.56 -4.41
CA GLU A 105 -12.87 -1.42 -3.35
C GLU A 105 -12.91 -2.64 -2.41
N GLN A 106 -12.76 -3.85 -2.94
CA GLN A 106 -12.59 -5.05 -2.12
C GLN A 106 -11.33 -4.98 -1.25
N LEU A 107 -10.22 -4.48 -1.80
CA LEU A 107 -8.97 -4.28 -1.04
C LEU A 107 -9.09 -3.20 0.03
N ARG A 108 -9.89 -2.13 -0.17
CA ARG A 108 -10.23 -1.15 0.87
C ARG A 108 -11.01 -1.80 2.01
N GLY A 109 -11.98 -2.66 1.69
CA GLY A 109 -12.70 -3.45 2.69
C GLY A 109 -11.75 -4.35 3.50
N LEU A 110 -10.84 -5.05 2.81
CA LEU A 110 -9.81 -5.86 3.46
C LEU A 110 -8.89 -5.03 4.37
N ARG A 111 -8.38 -3.88 3.87
CA ARG A 111 -7.58 -2.94 4.67
C ARG A 111 -8.31 -2.54 5.96
N SER A 112 -9.60 -2.16 5.85
CA SER A 112 -10.40 -1.75 7.01
C SER A 112 -10.53 -2.88 8.04
N GLN A 113 -10.73 -4.11 7.59
CA GLN A 113 -10.76 -5.28 8.49
C GLN A 113 -9.40 -5.54 9.16
N LEU A 114 -8.29 -5.39 8.42
CA LEU A 114 -6.95 -5.56 8.96
C LEU A 114 -6.61 -4.48 9.99
N MET A 115 -7.04 -3.23 9.77
CA MET A 115 -6.90 -2.17 10.77
C MET A 115 -7.59 -2.58 12.07
N LEU A 116 -8.90 -2.88 12.02
CA LEU A 116 -9.70 -3.22 13.20
C LEU A 116 -9.24 -4.49 13.91
N ARG A 117 -8.79 -5.50 13.18
CA ARG A 117 -8.48 -6.82 13.76
C ARG A 117 -7.03 -6.95 14.20
N TRP A 118 -6.12 -6.15 13.63
CA TRP A 118 -4.70 -6.33 13.85
C TRP A 118 -3.97 -5.02 14.19
N PHE A 119 -3.95 -4.04 13.30
CA PHE A 119 -3.05 -2.89 13.44
C PHE A 119 -3.45 -1.89 14.54
N ASP A 120 -4.74 -1.73 14.85
CA ASP A 120 -5.22 -0.79 15.87
C ASP A 120 -5.27 -1.40 17.30
N ASN A 121 -5.06 -2.71 17.45
CA ASN A 121 -5.29 -3.38 18.73
C ASN A 121 -4.11 -3.36 19.71
N ASP A 122 -2.87 -3.34 19.23
CA ASP A 122 -1.67 -3.32 20.09
C ASP A 122 -0.47 -2.73 19.31
N ALA A 123 0.28 -1.84 19.94
CA ALA A 123 1.52 -1.26 19.38
C ALA A 123 2.59 -2.31 19.03
N ARG A 124 2.47 -3.54 19.52
CA ARG A 124 3.35 -4.68 19.19
C ARG A 124 2.95 -5.39 17.88
N GLN A 125 1.76 -5.11 17.33
CA GLN A 125 1.17 -5.83 16.22
C GLN A 125 1.41 -5.16 14.84
N GLY A 126 2.50 -4.40 14.68
CA GLY A 126 2.76 -3.61 13.48
C GLY A 126 3.19 -4.39 12.23
N ALA A 127 3.38 -5.71 12.27
CA ALA A 127 3.88 -6.50 11.13
C ALA A 127 2.92 -7.62 10.75
N LEU A 128 2.76 -7.85 9.43
CA LEU A 128 1.86 -8.85 8.85
C LEU A 128 2.49 -9.49 7.62
N ALA A 129 2.66 -10.81 7.63
CA ALA A 129 3.12 -11.57 6.48
C ALA A 129 1.95 -11.93 5.57
N ILE A 130 2.14 -11.80 4.25
CA ILE A 130 1.18 -12.22 3.24
C ILE A 130 1.63 -13.59 2.74
N VAL A 131 0.86 -14.62 3.04
CA VAL A 131 1.23 -16.02 2.77
C VAL A 131 0.20 -16.73 1.91
N SER A 132 0.62 -17.72 1.15
CA SER A 132 -0.29 -18.63 0.46
C SER A 132 0.40 -19.97 0.15
N PRO A 133 -0.35 -21.07 -0.07
CA PRO A 133 0.25 -22.37 -0.38
C PRO A 133 1.08 -22.36 -1.65
N GLY A 134 0.51 -21.89 -2.75
CA GLY A 134 1.06 -22.06 -4.10
C GLY A 134 1.64 -20.79 -4.73
N MET A 135 2.37 -20.98 -5.84
CA MET A 135 2.85 -19.88 -6.66
C MET A 135 1.71 -19.24 -7.48
N GLY A 136 1.80 -17.92 -7.73
CA GLY A 136 0.84 -17.21 -8.58
C GLY A 136 -0.54 -17.02 -7.95
N GLU A 137 -0.65 -17.10 -6.63
CA GLU A 137 -1.91 -16.91 -5.89
C GLU A 137 -2.19 -15.46 -5.49
N GLY A 138 -1.29 -14.53 -5.84
CA GLY A 138 -1.53 -13.09 -5.73
C GLY A 138 -0.89 -12.40 -4.54
N ARG A 139 0.00 -13.06 -3.75
CA ARG A 139 0.67 -12.45 -2.58
C ARG A 139 1.29 -11.09 -2.89
N THR A 140 2.19 -11.06 -3.87
CA THR A 140 2.92 -9.85 -4.29
C THR A 140 1.98 -8.71 -4.69
N TYR A 141 0.93 -9.03 -5.45
CA TYR A 141 -0.10 -8.07 -5.86
C TYR A 141 -0.87 -7.53 -4.64
N ILE A 142 -1.35 -8.40 -3.76
CA ILE A 142 -2.10 -8.02 -2.56
C ILE A 142 -1.21 -7.19 -1.63
N ALA A 143 0.04 -7.61 -1.39
CA ALA A 143 0.98 -6.88 -0.55
C ALA A 143 1.25 -5.46 -1.07
N ALA A 144 1.53 -5.31 -2.37
CA ALA A 144 1.78 -4.03 -3.02
C ALA A 144 0.57 -3.08 -2.92
N ASN A 145 -0.61 -3.58 -3.28
CA ASN A 145 -1.82 -2.75 -3.29
C ASN A 145 -2.31 -2.40 -1.87
N LEU A 146 -2.22 -3.32 -0.91
CA LEU A 146 -2.48 -3.00 0.50
C LEU A 146 -1.52 -1.95 1.04
N ALA A 147 -0.22 -2.03 0.70
CA ALA A 147 0.76 -1.03 1.12
C ALA A 147 0.41 0.37 0.60
N VAL A 148 -0.02 0.49 -0.66
CA VAL A 148 -0.54 1.73 -1.22
C VAL A 148 -1.78 2.20 -0.45
N LEU A 149 -2.76 1.32 -0.22
CA LEU A 149 -4.00 1.68 0.46
C LEU A 149 -3.80 2.11 1.92
N PHE A 150 -2.85 1.49 2.65
CA PHE A 150 -2.51 1.94 4.00
C PHE A 150 -1.83 3.31 3.97
N SER A 151 -0.92 3.56 3.03
CA SER A 151 -0.28 4.89 2.90
C SER A 151 -1.29 5.97 2.52
N GLN A 152 -2.26 5.67 1.67
CA GLN A 152 -3.38 6.57 1.32
C GLN A 152 -4.30 6.88 2.52
N LEU A 153 -4.34 5.98 3.52
CA LEU A 153 -5.01 6.22 4.80
C LEU A 153 -4.18 7.10 5.77
N GLY A 154 -3.01 7.58 5.33
CA GLY A 154 -2.09 8.36 6.14
C GLY A 154 -1.19 7.53 7.06
N LYS A 155 -1.22 6.19 6.98
CA LYS A 155 -0.38 5.31 7.80
C LYS A 155 1.04 5.23 7.24
N ARG A 156 2.04 5.43 8.09
CA ARG A 156 3.44 5.18 7.74
C ARG A 156 3.63 3.69 7.52
N THR A 157 3.80 3.32 6.25
CA THR A 157 3.77 1.93 5.79
C THR A 157 5.12 1.50 5.23
N LEU A 158 5.61 0.35 5.66
CA LEU A 158 6.78 -0.32 5.10
C LEU A 158 6.34 -1.62 4.41
N LEU A 159 6.60 -1.72 3.11
CA LEU A 159 6.48 -2.98 2.38
C LEU A 159 7.85 -3.62 2.25
N ILE A 160 7.99 -4.85 2.69
CA ILE A 160 9.22 -5.64 2.63
C ILE A 160 9.04 -6.78 1.64
N ASP A 161 9.89 -6.84 0.63
CA ASP A 161 10.00 -8.00 -0.26
C ASP A 161 10.85 -9.08 0.44
N ALA A 162 10.18 -10.02 1.10
CA ALA A 162 10.82 -11.15 1.79
C ALA A 162 10.88 -12.41 0.91
N ASP A 163 10.43 -12.35 -0.34
CA ASP A 163 10.69 -13.39 -1.33
C ASP A 163 12.12 -13.23 -1.90
N LEU A 164 13.10 -13.73 -1.15
CA LEU A 164 14.51 -13.69 -1.55
C LEU A 164 14.84 -14.66 -2.70
N ARG A 165 13.85 -15.41 -3.21
CA ARG A 165 14.03 -16.38 -4.31
C ARG A 165 13.51 -15.84 -5.63
N ARG A 166 12.36 -15.15 -5.63
CA ARG A 166 11.69 -14.61 -6.83
C ARG A 166 11.13 -13.22 -6.58
N PRO A 167 11.98 -12.26 -6.18
CA PRO A 167 11.53 -10.93 -5.77
C PRO A 167 10.89 -10.17 -6.93
N ARG A 168 9.83 -9.41 -6.63
CA ARG A 168 9.10 -8.64 -7.62
C ARG A 168 8.77 -7.22 -7.20
N GLN A 169 8.77 -6.88 -5.90
CA GLN A 169 8.35 -5.57 -5.44
C GLN A 169 9.19 -4.43 -6.05
N HIS A 170 10.50 -4.64 -6.23
CA HIS A 170 11.36 -3.66 -6.88
C HIS A 170 10.89 -3.30 -8.30
N ARG A 171 10.38 -4.28 -9.08
CA ARG A 171 9.86 -4.02 -10.43
C ARG A 171 8.52 -3.29 -10.39
N ILE A 172 7.64 -3.67 -9.46
CA ILE A 172 6.33 -3.05 -9.29
C ILE A 172 6.45 -1.58 -8.94
N PHE A 173 7.42 -1.22 -8.09
CA PHE A 173 7.65 0.16 -7.66
C PHE A 173 8.76 0.89 -8.44
N GLY A 174 9.30 0.30 -9.51
CA GLY A 174 10.33 0.92 -10.34
C GLY A 174 11.65 1.18 -9.60
N LEU A 175 11.99 0.33 -8.63
CA LEU A 175 13.19 0.47 -7.79
C LEU A 175 14.38 -0.35 -8.33
N ALA A 176 15.60 0.08 -7.98
CA ALA A 176 16.79 -0.72 -8.20
C ALA A 176 16.76 -1.96 -7.29
N GLY A 177 16.78 -3.17 -7.88
CA GLY A 177 16.63 -4.43 -7.14
C GLY A 177 17.92 -4.99 -6.54
N ARG A 178 19.06 -4.30 -6.61
CA ARG A 178 20.37 -4.82 -6.16
C ARG A 178 20.61 -4.66 -4.66
N VAL A 179 20.03 -3.63 -4.05
CA VAL A 179 20.17 -3.28 -2.63
C VAL A 179 18.85 -3.60 -1.94
N GLY A 180 18.88 -4.26 -0.78
CA GLY A 180 17.66 -4.65 -0.10
C GLY A 180 17.86 -5.54 1.13
N LEU A 181 16.80 -6.25 1.50
CA LEU A 181 16.70 -7.06 2.71
C LEU A 181 17.85 -8.07 2.86
N SER A 182 18.22 -8.77 1.80
CA SER A 182 19.30 -9.77 1.84
C SER A 182 20.63 -9.17 2.28
N GLY A 183 20.96 -7.96 1.78
CA GLY A 183 22.17 -7.22 2.16
C GLY A 183 22.13 -6.75 3.62
N MET A 184 20.97 -6.28 4.08
CA MET A 184 20.77 -5.88 5.49
C MET A 184 20.91 -7.05 6.44
N LEU A 185 20.29 -8.21 6.13
CA LEU A 185 20.39 -9.42 6.95
C LEU A 185 21.81 -10.01 6.95
N ALA A 186 22.58 -9.75 5.89
CA ALA A 186 24.00 -10.10 5.83
C ALA A 186 24.91 -9.10 6.57
N GLY A 187 24.37 -7.98 7.09
CA GLY A 187 25.12 -6.93 7.78
C GLY A 187 26.00 -6.10 6.85
N ARG A 188 25.70 -6.05 5.54
CA ARG A 188 26.49 -5.34 4.53
C ARG A 188 25.95 -3.96 4.18
N ILE A 189 24.69 -3.71 4.48
CA ILE A 189 23.92 -2.54 4.06
C ILE A 189 23.05 -2.09 5.24
N GLY A 190 22.85 -0.79 5.40
CA GLY A 190 22.03 -0.19 6.43
C GLY A 190 20.63 0.23 5.91
N SER A 191 20.05 1.25 6.55
CA SER A 191 18.70 1.77 6.26
C SER A 191 18.57 2.41 4.87
N GLU A 192 19.67 2.71 4.19
CA GLU A 192 19.72 3.22 2.81
C GLU A 192 19.09 2.23 1.80
N ALA A 193 18.89 0.98 2.19
CA ALA A 193 18.17 -0.01 1.39
C ALA A 193 16.66 0.27 1.28
N ILE A 194 16.09 1.05 2.23
CA ILE A 194 14.67 1.39 2.25
C ILE A 194 14.44 2.61 1.37
N SER A 195 13.56 2.48 0.38
CA SER A 195 13.24 3.53 -0.58
C SER A 195 11.86 4.13 -0.27
N ALA A 196 11.81 5.42 0.07
CA ALA A 196 10.55 6.15 0.15
C ALA A 196 10.00 6.39 -1.26
N ILE A 197 8.73 6.11 -1.46
CA ILE A 197 8.05 6.29 -2.76
C ILE A 197 7.51 7.72 -2.83
N LYS A 198 8.22 8.60 -3.53
CA LYS A 198 7.91 10.05 -3.57
C LYS A 198 6.47 10.36 -4.00
N SER A 199 5.94 9.58 -4.94
CA SER A 199 4.59 9.74 -5.47
C SER A 199 3.49 9.15 -4.56
N LEU A 200 3.86 8.39 -3.52
CA LEU A 200 2.96 7.75 -2.56
C LEU A 200 3.42 8.12 -1.13
N PRO A 201 3.10 9.32 -0.64
CA PRO A 201 3.52 9.78 0.67
C PRO A 201 3.18 8.78 1.78
N GLY A 202 4.11 8.55 2.70
CA GLY A 202 3.95 7.57 3.78
C GLY A 202 4.30 6.14 3.41
N LEU A 203 4.55 5.82 2.12
CA LEU A 203 4.97 4.49 1.68
C LEU A 203 6.50 4.41 1.52
N SER A 204 7.09 3.43 2.16
CA SER A 204 8.46 2.98 1.94
C SER A 204 8.48 1.52 1.49
N VAL A 205 9.39 1.19 0.61
CA VAL A 205 9.58 -0.19 0.11
C VAL A 205 11.01 -0.63 0.38
N LEU A 206 11.18 -1.81 0.96
CA LEU A 206 12.43 -2.51 1.10
C LEU A 206 12.47 -3.67 0.10
N PRO A 207 13.20 -3.54 -1.01
CA PRO A 207 13.38 -4.64 -1.96
C PRO A 207 14.09 -5.83 -1.32
N ALA A 208 13.97 -7.01 -1.93
CA ALA A 208 14.69 -8.19 -1.48
C ALA A 208 16.23 -8.05 -1.57
N GLY A 209 16.70 -7.28 -2.55
CA GLY A 209 18.13 -7.12 -2.83
C GLY A 209 18.67 -8.24 -3.73
N ALA A 210 19.99 -8.41 -3.72
CA ALA A 210 20.65 -9.47 -4.46
C ALA A 210 20.21 -10.85 -3.95
N LEU A 211 20.00 -11.80 -4.87
CA LEU A 211 19.59 -13.15 -4.53
C LEU A 211 20.69 -13.86 -3.74
N PRO A 212 20.47 -14.25 -2.49
CA PRO A 212 21.48 -14.93 -1.69
C PRO A 212 21.48 -16.43 -2.01
N PRO A 213 22.59 -17.14 -1.81
CA PRO A 213 22.63 -18.60 -1.94
C PRO A 213 21.88 -19.35 -0.82
N ASN A 214 21.64 -18.67 0.31
CA ASN A 214 21.06 -19.23 1.55
C ASN A 214 19.92 -18.34 2.09
N PRO A 215 18.77 -18.22 1.38
CA PRO A 215 17.67 -17.34 1.79
C PRO A 215 17.11 -17.68 3.16
N GLN A 216 16.86 -18.95 3.44
CA GLN A 216 16.24 -19.41 4.69
C GLN A 216 17.09 -19.06 5.92
N GLU A 217 18.39 -19.28 5.85
CA GLU A 217 19.32 -19.00 6.93
C GLU A 217 19.40 -17.49 7.22
N LEU A 218 19.32 -16.65 6.17
CA LEU A 218 19.28 -15.22 6.36
C LEU A 218 17.98 -14.77 7.04
N LEU A 219 16.83 -15.28 6.60
CA LEU A 219 15.52 -14.96 7.18
C LEU A 219 15.36 -15.50 8.61
N ALA A 220 16.06 -16.58 8.95
CA ALA A 220 16.06 -17.19 10.28
C ALA A 220 16.92 -16.43 11.31
N LYS A 221 17.83 -15.54 10.87
CA LYS A 221 18.70 -14.79 11.78
C LYS A 221 17.92 -13.91 12.76
N ASP A 222 18.44 -13.79 13.99
CA ASP A 222 17.90 -12.88 15.01
C ASP A 222 17.98 -11.40 14.59
N SER A 223 18.89 -11.06 13.68
CA SER A 223 18.97 -9.73 13.10
C SER A 223 17.66 -9.31 12.41
N PHE A 224 16.91 -10.25 11.80
CA PHE A 224 15.62 -9.93 11.18
C PHE A 224 14.58 -9.54 12.25
N THR A 225 14.50 -10.25 13.36
CA THR A 225 13.62 -9.89 14.48
C THR A 225 13.96 -8.52 15.05
N LYS A 226 15.26 -8.22 15.22
CA LYS A 226 15.75 -6.92 15.72
C LYS A 226 15.38 -5.79 14.75
N LEU A 227 15.54 -6.00 13.44
CA LEU A 227 15.15 -5.03 12.41
C LEU A 227 13.62 -4.79 12.41
N LEU A 228 12.80 -5.84 12.47
CA LEU A 228 11.35 -5.69 12.55
C LEU A 228 10.94 -4.92 13.80
N SER A 229 11.55 -5.20 14.95
CA SER A 229 11.30 -4.48 16.21
C SER A 229 11.68 -2.99 16.10
N PHE A 230 12.81 -2.70 15.46
CA PHE A 230 13.25 -1.33 15.20
C PHE A 230 12.28 -0.59 14.26
N TRP A 231 11.86 -1.23 13.18
CA TRP A 231 10.93 -0.60 12.22
C TRP A 231 9.53 -0.36 12.78
N ARG A 232 9.06 -1.18 13.72
CA ARG A 232 7.79 -0.95 14.45
C ARG A 232 7.73 0.38 15.19
N SER A 233 8.87 0.98 15.55
CA SER A 233 8.89 2.33 16.14
C SER A 233 8.70 3.44 15.10
N SER A 234 9.01 3.17 13.83
CA SER A 234 8.98 4.16 12.74
C SER A 234 7.79 3.99 11.80
N TYR A 235 7.28 2.77 11.66
CA TYR A 235 6.16 2.44 10.77
C TYR A 235 4.99 1.86 11.56
N GLU A 236 3.79 2.33 11.25
CA GLU A 236 2.54 1.85 11.86
C GLU A 236 2.07 0.54 11.22
N VAL A 237 2.41 0.33 9.95
CA VAL A 237 2.08 -0.86 9.17
C VAL A 237 3.32 -1.40 8.49
N ILE A 238 3.64 -2.67 8.72
CA ILE A 238 4.72 -3.39 8.04
C ILE A 238 4.11 -4.61 7.36
N LEU A 239 4.17 -4.65 6.02
CA LEU A 239 3.72 -5.78 5.22
C LEU A 239 4.93 -6.55 4.68
N LEU A 240 4.89 -7.88 4.77
CA LEU A 240 5.95 -8.74 4.26
C LEU A 240 5.39 -9.63 3.14
N ASP A 241 5.88 -9.44 1.93
CA ASP A 241 5.62 -10.31 0.78
C ASP A 241 6.49 -11.55 0.90
N THR A 242 5.91 -12.74 0.81
CA THR A 242 6.62 -14.01 1.04
C THR A 242 6.62 -14.90 -0.20
N PRO A 243 7.55 -15.87 -0.32
CA PRO A 243 7.47 -16.92 -1.32
C PRO A 243 6.29 -17.86 -1.05
N ALA A 244 5.97 -18.75 -2.00
CA ALA A 244 4.95 -19.79 -1.82
C ALA A 244 5.37 -20.81 -0.76
N ALA A 245 4.46 -21.14 0.16
CA ALA A 245 4.77 -21.99 1.31
C ALA A 245 5.10 -23.45 0.90
N ASN A 246 4.51 -23.95 -0.20
CA ASN A 246 4.79 -25.31 -0.70
C ASN A 246 6.14 -25.44 -1.42
N THR A 247 6.87 -24.34 -1.63
CA THR A 247 8.17 -24.38 -2.33
C THR A 247 9.36 -24.33 -1.37
N CYS A 248 9.19 -23.74 -0.18
CA CYS A 248 10.23 -23.59 0.83
C CYS A 248 9.64 -23.17 2.18
N ALA A 249 10.41 -23.35 3.24
CA ALA A 249 10.01 -22.98 4.60
C ALA A 249 10.09 -21.46 4.89
N ASP A 250 10.56 -20.66 3.93
CA ASP A 250 10.81 -19.24 4.11
C ASP A 250 9.55 -18.47 4.53
N ALA A 251 8.37 -18.81 3.93
CA ALA A 251 7.11 -18.16 4.25
C ALA A 251 6.72 -18.33 5.74
N GLY A 252 6.86 -19.56 6.26
CA GLY A 252 6.63 -19.84 7.69
C GLY A 252 7.62 -19.10 8.60
N THR A 253 8.90 -19.08 8.21
CA THR A 253 9.93 -18.34 8.95
C THR A 253 9.62 -16.84 9.00
N VAL A 254 9.27 -16.21 7.88
CA VAL A 254 8.90 -14.81 7.81
C VAL A 254 7.64 -14.52 8.62
N ALA A 255 6.62 -15.37 8.50
CA ALA A 255 5.38 -15.22 9.26
C ALA A 255 5.63 -15.33 10.79
N ALA A 256 6.48 -16.27 11.24
CA ALA A 256 6.86 -16.39 12.64
C ALA A 256 7.57 -15.12 13.17
N ARG A 257 8.44 -14.50 12.36
CA ARG A 257 9.10 -13.22 12.71
C ARG A 257 8.13 -12.03 12.72
N ALA A 258 7.14 -12.03 11.83
CA ALA A 258 6.07 -11.02 11.83
C ALA A 258 5.12 -11.17 13.03
N GLY A 259 4.87 -12.40 13.49
CA GLY A 259 3.92 -12.77 14.53
C GLY A 259 2.49 -12.97 14.01
N ALA A 260 2.21 -12.54 12.77
CA ALA A 260 0.90 -12.69 12.14
C ALA A 260 0.99 -12.93 10.64
N ALA A 261 -0.06 -13.55 10.10
CA ALA A 261 -0.20 -13.80 8.67
C ALA A 261 -1.62 -13.54 8.16
N LEU A 262 -1.70 -12.98 6.95
CA LEU A 262 -2.88 -12.99 6.11
C LEU A 262 -2.71 -14.11 5.09
N MET A 263 -3.61 -15.08 5.09
CA MET A 263 -3.53 -16.24 4.21
C MET A 263 -4.34 -16.00 2.93
N LEU A 264 -3.73 -16.24 1.77
CA LEU A 264 -4.41 -16.17 0.49
C LEU A 264 -4.71 -17.56 -0.05
N ALA A 265 -5.87 -17.71 -0.66
CA ALA A 265 -6.26 -18.83 -1.49
C ALA A 265 -6.71 -18.28 -2.85
N CYS A 266 -6.39 -18.99 -3.93
CA CYS A 266 -6.77 -18.58 -5.28
C CYS A 266 -7.73 -19.61 -5.88
N ARG A 267 -8.82 -19.13 -6.51
CA ARG A 267 -9.78 -19.98 -7.22
C ARG A 267 -9.06 -20.82 -8.27
N ASP A 268 -9.44 -22.09 -8.36
CA ASP A 268 -8.94 -23.05 -9.34
C ASP A 268 -7.42 -23.30 -9.28
N ARG A 269 -6.75 -22.86 -8.18
CA ARG A 269 -5.31 -23.06 -7.96
C ARG A 269 -4.97 -23.64 -6.59
N SER A 270 -5.56 -23.07 -5.54
CA SER A 270 -5.28 -23.53 -4.17
C SER A 270 -6.10 -24.78 -3.85
N SER A 271 -5.42 -25.85 -3.43
CA SER A 271 -6.11 -27.02 -2.90
C SER A 271 -6.46 -26.83 -1.42
N MET A 272 -7.63 -27.31 -1.01
CA MET A 272 -8.07 -27.22 0.38
C MET A 272 -7.10 -27.92 1.36
N SER A 273 -6.48 -29.03 0.93
CA SER A 273 -5.49 -29.72 1.74
C SER A 273 -4.23 -28.87 1.99
N HIS A 274 -3.73 -28.17 0.97
CA HIS A 274 -2.58 -27.29 1.13
C HIS A 274 -2.90 -26.05 1.96
N ILE A 275 -4.15 -25.52 1.86
CA ILE A 275 -4.61 -24.41 2.71
C ILE A 275 -4.64 -24.84 4.17
N ALA A 276 -5.24 -26.02 4.45
CA ALA A 276 -5.32 -26.57 5.81
C ALA A 276 -3.92 -26.83 6.38
N GLN A 277 -3.06 -27.45 5.61
CA GLN A 277 -1.66 -27.71 6.01
C GLN A 277 -0.95 -26.41 6.37
N LEU A 278 -1.02 -25.38 5.51
CA LEU A 278 -0.40 -24.08 5.80
C LEU A 278 -0.97 -23.45 7.07
N ALA A 279 -2.29 -23.53 7.29
CA ALA A 279 -2.90 -23.00 8.50
C ALA A 279 -2.41 -23.72 9.76
N ASP A 280 -2.22 -25.03 9.71
CA ASP A 280 -1.71 -25.82 10.81
C ASP A 280 -0.23 -25.55 11.07
N ASP A 281 0.60 -25.44 10.03
CA ASP A 281 2.00 -25.07 10.13
C ASP A 281 2.17 -23.67 10.79
N LEU A 282 1.38 -22.67 10.38
CA LEU A 282 1.40 -21.34 10.97
C LEU A 282 1.03 -21.37 12.44
N ARG A 283 0.02 -22.15 12.83
CA ARG A 283 -0.36 -22.32 14.26
C ARG A 283 0.76 -22.96 15.08
N GLN A 284 1.42 -24.00 14.53
CA GLN A 284 2.57 -24.63 15.19
C GLN A 284 3.73 -23.67 15.41
N PHE A 285 3.93 -22.69 14.51
CA PHE A 285 4.93 -21.64 14.64
C PHE A 285 4.48 -20.48 15.55
N GLY A 286 3.30 -20.56 16.17
CA GLY A 286 2.76 -19.50 17.04
C GLY A 286 2.32 -18.26 16.27
N VAL A 287 2.05 -18.38 14.96
CA VAL A 287 1.62 -17.27 14.11
C VAL A 287 0.11 -17.06 14.21
N THR A 288 -0.30 -15.83 14.48
CA THR A 288 -1.72 -15.45 14.46
C THR A 288 -2.20 -15.32 13.01
N VAL A 289 -3.11 -16.17 12.56
CA VAL A 289 -3.79 -16.01 11.27
C VAL A 289 -4.92 -14.99 11.44
N VAL A 290 -4.70 -13.76 10.97
CA VAL A 290 -5.66 -12.63 11.14
C VAL A 290 -6.87 -12.73 10.23
N GLY A 291 -6.80 -13.56 9.20
CA GLY A 291 -7.86 -13.82 8.25
C GLY A 291 -7.38 -14.52 7.00
N SER A 292 -8.32 -14.79 6.11
CA SER A 292 -8.04 -15.34 4.79
C SER A 292 -8.70 -14.53 3.68
N VAL A 293 -8.08 -14.50 2.51
CA VAL A 293 -8.57 -13.86 1.30
C VAL A 293 -8.71 -14.89 0.21
N PHE A 294 -9.88 -14.93 -0.39
CA PHE A 294 -10.13 -15.78 -1.55
C PHE A 294 -9.97 -14.93 -2.83
N ASN A 295 -8.84 -15.08 -3.49
CA ASN A 295 -8.51 -14.37 -4.72
C ASN A 295 -9.13 -15.14 -5.91
N GLY A 296 -10.13 -14.54 -6.53
CA GLY A 296 -10.90 -15.16 -7.60
C GLY A 296 -10.90 -14.37 -8.89
N ALA A 297 -9.94 -13.47 -9.11
CA ALA A 297 -9.89 -12.67 -10.33
C ALA A 297 -9.90 -13.58 -11.57
N PRO A 298 -10.84 -13.40 -12.52
CA PRO A 298 -10.77 -14.06 -13.81
C PRO A 298 -9.46 -13.63 -14.49
N LYS A 299 -8.79 -14.59 -15.12
CA LYS A 299 -7.70 -14.24 -16.04
C LYS A 299 -8.33 -13.43 -17.18
N SER A 300 -7.93 -12.19 -17.31
CA SER A 300 -8.13 -11.41 -18.54
C SER A 300 -7.29 -11.98 -19.67
#